data_da8451832b39040440cd5838b7cf5f38
#
_entry.id   da8451832b39040440cd5838b7cf5f38
#
_cell.length_a   1.000
_cell.length_b   1.000
_cell.length_c   1.000
_cell.angle_alpha   90.00
_cell.angle_beta   90.00
_cell.angle_gamma   90.00
#
_symmetry.space_group_name_H-M   'P 1'
#
loop_
_entity.id
_entity.type
_entity.pdbx_description
1 polymer ?
#
loop_
_entity_poly.entity_id
_entity_poly.type
_entity_poly.pdbx_seq_one_letter_code
_entity_poly.pdbx_strand_id
1 'polypeptide(L)'
;SSGAAGTPEITTLGRGGSDTSAVALAAALGAEACEIYTDVPGIFTADPRIVPNATKLERVSYDEMLEMAATGGRVLALRSVEFARNYGVPVHVRSSFTWEHGTWVVEEDPSMEQAVISGITHEASEAKVTITRVDDRPGVAARLFRALANSEINVDMIVQNVSTEGHTDISFTVPESDLARTIEVAEKIAGEVGASGVSQDSDIARVSVIGAGMRSNPGIAAQMFEVLSEDGVNILMISTSSIRISCVVRAGDVEKAVRSLHTAFGLDAE
;
A
#
# COMPACT_ATOMS: atom_id res chain seq x y z
N SER A 1 -0.14 -2.57 -26.04
CA SER A 1 0.70 -1.38 -26.18
C SER A 1 1.95 -1.71 -27.00
N SER A 2 2.24 -0.87 -27.96
CA SER A 2 3.34 -1.03 -28.90
C SER A 2 4.71 -0.89 -28.23
N GLY A 3 5.65 -1.75 -28.62
CA GLY A 3 7.00 -1.76 -28.13
C GLY A 3 7.86 -0.55 -28.46
N ALA A 4 9.04 -0.51 -27.87
CA ALA A 4 10.05 0.52 -28.12
C ALA A 4 10.44 0.58 -29.60
N ALA A 5 10.71 1.79 -30.09
CA ALA A 5 11.05 2.03 -31.48
C ALA A 5 12.30 1.19 -31.89
N GLY A 6 12.13 0.31 -32.88
CA GLY A 6 13.20 -0.45 -33.49
C GLY A 6 13.09 -1.97 -33.39
N THR A 7 12.15 -2.53 -32.62
CA THR A 7 11.91 -3.99 -32.59
C THR A 7 10.51 -4.31 -33.10
N PRO A 8 10.34 -5.35 -33.97
CA PRO A 8 9.03 -5.78 -34.40
C PRO A 8 8.25 -6.59 -33.33
N GLU A 9 8.80 -6.72 -32.14
CA GLU A 9 8.18 -7.47 -31.03
C GLU A 9 7.17 -6.62 -30.27
N ILE A 10 6.00 -7.22 -29.99
CA ILE A 10 5.00 -6.60 -29.14
C ILE A 10 5.48 -6.71 -27.69
N THR A 11 5.69 -5.58 -27.06
CA THR A 11 6.03 -5.50 -25.62
C THR A 11 4.86 -4.98 -24.82
N THR A 12 4.74 -5.38 -23.55
CA THR A 12 3.72 -4.90 -22.61
C THR A 12 4.37 -4.08 -21.49
N LEU A 13 3.63 -3.13 -20.93
CA LEU A 13 4.08 -2.34 -19.78
C LEU A 13 3.92 -3.08 -18.43
N GLY A 14 3.57 -4.37 -18.49
CA GLY A 14 3.28 -5.18 -17.32
C GLY A 14 1.87 -4.95 -16.76
N ARG A 15 1.62 -5.40 -15.53
CA ARG A 15 0.31 -5.28 -14.87
C ARG A 15 -0.05 -3.79 -14.68
N GLY A 16 -1.31 -3.42 -14.99
CA GLY A 16 -1.78 -2.02 -14.93
C GLY A 16 -1.24 -1.12 -16.05
N GLY A 17 -0.58 -1.69 -17.06
CA GLY A 17 -0.03 -0.93 -18.19
C GLY A 17 -1.10 -0.25 -19.04
N SER A 18 -2.32 -0.81 -19.13
CA SER A 18 -3.46 -0.19 -19.82
C SER A 18 -3.90 1.11 -19.16
N ASP A 19 -4.05 1.11 -17.83
CA ASP A 19 -4.46 2.28 -17.06
C ASP A 19 -3.41 3.39 -17.17
N THR A 20 -2.12 3.03 -17.02
CA THR A 20 -1.02 3.98 -17.18
C THR A 20 -0.99 4.57 -18.59
N SER A 21 -1.21 3.75 -19.62
CA SER A 21 -1.25 4.21 -21.02
C SER A 21 -2.45 5.15 -21.28
N ALA A 22 -3.61 4.84 -20.69
CA ALA A 22 -4.81 5.66 -20.84
C ALA A 22 -4.61 7.04 -20.22
N VAL A 23 -4.08 7.10 -18.98
CA VAL A 23 -3.79 8.37 -18.30
C VAL A 23 -2.71 9.17 -19.04
N ALA A 24 -1.64 8.51 -19.51
CA ALA A 24 -0.59 9.17 -20.29
C ALA A 24 -1.12 9.77 -21.60
N LEU A 25 -2.04 9.07 -22.27
CA LEU A 25 -2.69 9.56 -23.49
C LEU A 25 -3.60 10.75 -23.18
N ALA A 26 -4.39 10.66 -22.09
CA ALA A 26 -5.23 11.78 -21.66
C ALA A 26 -4.40 13.03 -21.36
N ALA A 27 -3.28 12.89 -20.66
CA ALA A 27 -2.35 13.97 -20.40
C ALA A 27 -1.79 14.59 -21.71
N ALA A 28 -1.36 13.74 -22.65
CA ALA A 28 -0.77 14.19 -23.92
C ALA A 28 -1.78 14.90 -24.83
N LEU A 29 -3.06 14.53 -24.73
CA LEU A 29 -4.15 15.16 -25.50
C LEU A 29 -4.76 16.38 -24.80
N GLY A 30 -4.39 16.68 -23.56
CA GLY A 30 -5.04 17.72 -22.75
C GLY A 30 -6.52 17.41 -22.49
N ALA A 31 -6.87 16.12 -22.29
CA ALA A 31 -8.22 15.71 -22.05
C ALA A 31 -8.73 16.23 -20.69
N GLU A 32 -10.03 16.55 -20.61
CA GLU A 32 -10.66 17.02 -19.37
C GLU A 32 -10.67 15.97 -18.28
N ALA A 33 -10.70 14.67 -18.63
CA ALA A 33 -10.64 13.54 -17.72
C ALA A 33 -10.20 12.25 -18.44
N CYS A 34 -9.76 11.26 -17.66
CA CYS A 34 -9.54 9.89 -18.10
C CYS A 34 -10.56 8.96 -17.44
N GLU A 35 -11.44 8.33 -18.20
CA GLU A 35 -12.37 7.33 -17.66
C GLU A 35 -11.75 5.94 -17.71
N ILE A 36 -11.70 5.26 -16.56
CA ILE A 36 -11.26 3.87 -16.42
C ILE A 36 -12.48 3.00 -16.11
N TYR A 37 -12.83 2.15 -17.05
CA TYR A 37 -13.91 1.20 -16.90
C TYR A 37 -13.36 -0.13 -16.38
N THR A 38 -13.88 -0.60 -15.25
CA THR A 38 -13.45 -1.81 -14.55
C THR A 38 -14.65 -2.67 -14.14
N ASP A 39 -14.40 -3.79 -13.47
CA ASP A 39 -15.42 -4.73 -12.98
C ASP A 39 -16.08 -4.29 -11.66
N VAL A 40 -15.58 -3.19 -11.05
CA VAL A 40 -16.16 -2.60 -9.83
C VAL A 40 -16.78 -1.23 -10.13
N PRO A 41 -17.82 -0.79 -9.36
CA PRO A 41 -18.54 0.46 -9.65
C PRO A 41 -17.81 1.71 -9.12
N GLY A 42 -16.58 1.59 -8.64
CA GLY A 42 -15.78 2.68 -8.09
C GLY A 42 -14.85 2.22 -6.97
N ILE A 43 -14.39 3.16 -6.17
CA ILE A 43 -13.51 2.95 -5.02
C ILE A 43 -14.37 2.99 -3.75
N PHE A 44 -14.14 2.04 -2.85
CA PHE A 44 -14.90 1.87 -1.61
C PHE A 44 -14.04 2.16 -0.39
N THR A 45 -14.68 2.48 0.72
CA THR A 45 -14.05 2.68 2.03
C THR A 45 -13.37 1.43 2.58
N ALA A 46 -13.74 0.24 2.12
CA ALA A 46 -13.03 -1.03 2.30
C ALA A 46 -13.39 -1.99 1.16
N ASP A 47 -12.78 -3.17 1.13
CA ASP A 47 -13.15 -4.23 0.20
C ASP A 47 -14.57 -4.73 0.49
N PRO A 48 -15.56 -4.58 -0.41
CA PRO A 48 -16.94 -5.00 -0.17
C PRO A 48 -17.10 -6.52 0.06
N ARG A 49 -16.11 -7.33 -0.32
CA ARG A 49 -16.10 -8.77 -0.04
C ARG A 49 -15.86 -9.08 1.42
N ILE A 50 -15.15 -8.18 2.14
CA ILE A 50 -14.89 -8.28 3.58
C ILE A 50 -15.90 -7.47 4.37
N VAL A 51 -16.24 -6.27 3.90
CA VAL A 51 -17.17 -5.34 4.53
C VAL A 51 -18.34 -5.08 3.57
N PRO A 52 -19.43 -5.85 3.64
CA PRO A 52 -20.55 -5.73 2.69
C PRO A 52 -21.24 -4.37 2.68
N ASN A 53 -21.18 -3.62 3.78
CA ASN A 53 -21.70 -2.27 3.94
C ASN A 53 -20.65 -1.16 3.78
N ALA A 54 -19.52 -1.47 3.08
CA ALA A 54 -18.56 -0.46 2.70
C ALA A 54 -19.19 0.59 1.80
N THR A 55 -18.93 1.87 2.08
CA THR A 55 -19.47 3.00 1.31
C THR A 55 -18.63 3.25 0.07
N LYS A 56 -19.27 3.48 -1.08
CA LYS A 56 -18.59 3.92 -2.29
C LYS A 56 -18.22 5.40 -2.16
N LEU A 57 -16.96 5.73 -2.39
CA LEU A 57 -16.47 7.10 -2.40
C LEU A 57 -16.90 7.82 -3.68
N GLU A 58 -17.45 9.02 -3.55
CA GLU A 58 -17.72 9.86 -4.70
C GLU A 58 -16.44 10.48 -5.26
N ARG A 59 -15.53 10.87 -4.35
CA ARG A 59 -14.23 11.48 -4.66
C ARG A 59 -13.17 10.96 -3.72
N VAL A 60 -11.94 10.89 -4.21
CA VAL A 60 -10.75 10.57 -3.43
C VAL A 60 -9.58 11.39 -3.99
N SER A 61 -8.69 11.87 -3.13
CA SER A 61 -7.51 12.59 -3.58
C SER A 61 -6.48 11.66 -4.22
N TYR A 62 -5.61 12.21 -5.08
CA TYR A 62 -4.50 11.43 -5.64
C TYR A 62 -3.63 10.84 -4.56
N ASP A 63 -3.33 11.58 -3.49
CA ASP A 63 -2.47 11.11 -2.42
C ASP A 63 -3.10 9.94 -1.64
N GLU A 64 -4.39 10.02 -1.30
CA GLU A 64 -5.13 8.92 -0.67
C GLU A 64 -5.22 7.70 -1.59
N MET A 65 -5.51 7.92 -2.89
CA MET A 65 -5.58 6.83 -3.87
C MET A 65 -4.23 6.14 -4.04
N LEU A 66 -3.12 6.88 -4.00
CA LEU A 66 -1.77 6.32 -4.03
C LEU A 66 -1.51 5.42 -2.81
N GLU A 67 -1.87 5.88 -1.62
CA GLU A 67 -1.76 5.07 -0.41
C GLU A 67 -2.66 3.83 -0.46
N MET A 68 -3.92 3.98 -0.93
CA MET A 68 -4.83 2.84 -1.12
C MET A 68 -4.25 1.82 -2.12
N ALA A 69 -3.77 2.28 -3.28
CA ALA A 69 -3.18 1.40 -4.30
C ALA A 69 -1.90 0.70 -3.81
N ALA A 70 -1.08 1.37 -2.99
CA ALA A 70 0.14 0.82 -2.41
C ALA A 70 -0.13 -0.20 -1.29
N THR A 71 -1.32 -0.18 -0.69
CA THR A 71 -1.65 -0.98 0.50
C THR A 71 -2.74 -2.03 0.27
N GLY A 72 -3.01 -2.39 -1.00
CA GLY A 72 -3.92 -3.47 -1.36
C GLY A 72 -5.23 -3.04 -2.02
N GLY A 73 -5.50 -1.74 -2.17
CA GLY A 73 -6.63 -1.22 -2.94
C GLY A 73 -6.41 -1.36 -4.46
N ARG A 74 -6.65 -2.54 -5.00
CA ARG A 74 -6.26 -2.95 -6.37
C ARG A 74 -7.17 -2.45 -7.50
N VAL A 75 -7.91 -1.37 -7.30
CA VAL A 75 -8.85 -0.84 -8.31
C VAL A 75 -8.10 -0.13 -9.43
N LEU A 76 -7.11 0.71 -9.08
CA LEU A 76 -6.22 1.37 -10.02
C LEU A 76 -4.77 0.92 -9.82
N ALA A 77 -4.01 0.87 -10.90
CA ALA A 77 -2.57 0.65 -10.81
C ALA A 77 -1.87 1.87 -10.19
N LEU A 78 -0.97 1.65 -9.24
CA LEU A 78 -0.21 2.72 -8.55
C LEU A 78 0.41 3.70 -9.55
N ARG A 79 1.09 3.18 -10.60
CA ARG A 79 1.72 4.01 -11.63
C ARG A 79 0.75 4.90 -12.41
N SER A 80 -0.49 4.45 -12.62
CA SER A 80 -1.50 5.27 -13.30
C SER A 80 -1.94 6.45 -12.45
N VAL A 81 -2.04 6.26 -11.13
CA VAL A 81 -2.38 7.33 -10.19
C VAL A 81 -1.22 8.31 -10.04
N GLU A 82 0.04 7.84 -9.96
CA GLU A 82 1.24 8.70 -9.97
C GLU A 82 1.27 9.59 -11.22
N PHE A 83 0.97 9.00 -12.38
CA PHE A 83 0.94 9.72 -13.64
C PHE A 83 -0.19 10.76 -13.66
N ALA A 84 -1.39 10.36 -13.20
CA ALA A 84 -2.54 11.26 -13.09
C ALA A 84 -2.24 12.48 -12.21
N ARG A 85 -1.65 12.25 -11.02
CA ARG A 85 -1.22 13.31 -10.11
C ARG A 85 -0.20 14.25 -10.75
N ASN A 86 0.85 13.69 -11.35
CA ASN A 86 1.96 14.47 -11.89
C ASN A 86 1.54 15.39 -13.06
N TYR A 87 0.52 14.99 -13.80
CA TYR A 87 0.01 15.75 -14.96
C TYR A 87 -1.34 16.41 -14.71
N GLY A 88 -1.89 16.32 -13.50
CA GLY A 88 -3.17 16.92 -13.13
C GLY A 88 -4.36 16.37 -13.93
N VAL A 89 -4.33 15.09 -14.30
CA VAL A 89 -5.40 14.42 -15.07
C VAL A 89 -6.46 13.87 -14.12
N PRO A 90 -7.69 14.39 -14.07
CA PRO A 90 -8.77 13.77 -13.32
C PRO A 90 -9.05 12.36 -13.86
N VAL A 91 -9.13 11.37 -12.96
CA VAL A 91 -9.48 9.99 -13.33
C VAL A 91 -10.87 9.66 -12.79
N HIS A 92 -11.74 9.16 -13.65
CA HIS A 92 -13.08 8.72 -13.28
C HIS A 92 -13.16 7.19 -13.38
N VAL A 93 -13.24 6.53 -12.25
CA VAL A 93 -13.34 5.06 -12.15
C VAL A 93 -14.79 4.66 -12.19
N ARG A 94 -15.18 3.82 -13.17
CA ARG A 94 -16.57 3.42 -13.41
C ARG A 94 -16.68 1.92 -13.66
N SER A 95 -17.87 1.38 -13.45
CA SER A 95 -18.19 0.01 -13.84
C SER A 95 -18.35 -0.12 -15.35
N SER A 96 -17.79 -1.21 -15.90
CA SER A 96 -18.08 -1.64 -17.28
C SER A 96 -19.49 -2.23 -17.45
N PHE A 97 -20.19 -2.54 -16.36
CA PHE A 97 -21.45 -3.29 -16.36
C PHE A 97 -22.67 -2.47 -15.97
N THR A 98 -22.47 -1.31 -15.31
CA THR A 98 -23.55 -0.45 -14.84
C THR A 98 -23.34 1.00 -15.28
N TRP A 99 -24.41 1.80 -15.25
CA TRP A 99 -24.37 3.24 -15.54
C TRP A 99 -24.29 4.10 -14.27
N GLU A 100 -23.95 3.50 -13.13
CA GLU A 100 -23.80 4.22 -11.88
C GLU A 100 -22.70 5.26 -11.94
N HIS A 101 -22.85 6.32 -11.13
CA HIS A 101 -21.76 7.24 -10.87
C HIS A 101 -20.61 6.48 -10.23
N GLY A 102 -19.41 6.65 -10.81
CA GLY A 102 -18.17 6.06 -10.29
C GLY A 102 -17.54 6.93 -9.21
N THR A 103 -16.24 6.76 -9.04
CA THR A 103 -15.40 7.55 -8.14
C THR A 103 -14.48 8.45 -8.93
N TRP A 104 -14.39 9.72 -8.55
CA TRP A 104 -13.42 10.66 -9.09
C TRP A 104 -12.13 10.64 -8.27
N VAL A 105 -11.00 10.47 -8.94
CA VAL A 105 -9.66 10.62 -8.38
C VAL A 105 -9.10 11.96 -8.88
N VAL A 106 -8.93 12.90 -7.96
CA VAL A 106 -8.65 14.31 -8.27
C VAL A 106 -7.65 14.92 -7.29
N GLU A 107 -7.27 16.16 -7.50
CA GLU A 107 -6.52 16.94 -6.51
C GLU A 107 -7.36 17.12 -5.24
N GLU A 108 -6.68 17.14 -4.08
CA GLU A 108 -7.32 17.40 -2.78
C GLU A 108 -7.94 18.83 -2.80
N ASP A 109 -9.19 18.95 -2.39
CA ASP A 109 -9.85 20.23 -2.20
C ASP A 109 -10.40 20.34 -0.77
N PRO A 110 -10.65 21.57 -0.25
CA PRO A 110 -11.10 21.77 1.14
C PRO A 110 -12.41 21.07 1.52
N SER A 111 -13.24 20.68 0.55
CA SER A 111 -14.47 19.92 0.81
C SER A 111 -14.19 18.46 1.13
N MET A 112 -13.02 17.93 0.75
CA MET A 112 -12.61 16.56 0.99
C MET A 112 -12.00 16.36 2.39
N GLU A 113 -11.53 17.42 3.05
CA GLU A 113 -10.99 17.37 4.42
C GLU A 113 -12.03 17.00 5.49
N GLN A 114 -13.32 16.94 5.15
CA GLN A 114 -14.38 16.60 6.12
C GLN A 114 -14.36 15.14 6.53
N ALA A 115 -13.90 14.23 5.69
CA ALA A 115 -13.70 12.84 6.05
C ALA A 115 -12.30 12.67 6.64
N VAL A 116 -12.21 12.45 7.95
CA VAL A 116 -10.92 12.22 8.63
C VAL A 116 -10.24 10.96 8.10
N ILE A 117 -11.01 9.91 7.86
CA ILE A 117 -10.58 8.63 7.28
C ILE A 117 -11.39 8.37 6.00
N SER A 118 -10.68 8.06 4.94
CA SER A 118 -11.25 7.77 3.62
C SER A 118 -11.41 6.28 3.37
N GLY A 119 -10.64 5.43 4.06
CA GLY A 119 -10.80 3.99 3.91
C GLY A 119 -9.82 3.14 4.68
N ILE A 120 -10.17 1.85 4.70
CA ILE A 120 -9.38 0.77 5.27
C ILE A 120 -8.97 -0.18 4.15
N THR A 121 -7.68 -0.37 3.97
CA THR A 121 -7.14 -1.33 2.99
C THR A 121 -6.43 -2.48 3.70
N HIS A 122 -6.24 -3.58 2.98
CA HIS A 122 -5.48 -4.71 3.48
C HIS A 122 -4.64 -5.35 2.36
N GLU A 123 -3.51 -5.94 2.74
CA GLU A 123 -2.67 -6.75 1.87
C GLU A 123 -2.25 -8.03 2.60
N ALA A 124 -2.60 -9.17 2.03
CA ALA A 124 -2.34 -10.49 2.61
C ALA A 124 -1.19 -11.24 1.92
N SER A 125 -0.64 -10.69 0.83
CA SER A 125 0.40 -11.34 0.03
C SER A 125 1.79 -10.79 0.38
N GLU A 126 2.08 -10.62 1.67
CA GLU A 126 3.36 -10.11 2.18
C GLU A 126 4.05 -11.12 3.10
N ALA A 127 5.37 -11.02 3.15
CA ALA A 127 6.18 -11.74 4.11
C ALA A 127 7.14 -10.80 4.82
N LYS A 128 7.39 -11.06 6.10
CA LYS A 128 8.38 -10.34 6.91
C LYS A 128 9.69 -11.11 6.90
N VAL A 129 10.79 -10.40 6.68
CA VAL A 129 12.15 -10.90 6.85
C VAL A 129 12.84 -10.09 7.94
N THR A 130 13.52 -10.78 8.84
CA THR A 130 14.30 -10.14 9.91
C THR A 130 15.73 -10.62 9.88
N ILE A 131 16.67 -9.69 9.82
CA ILE A 131 18.11 -9.96 9.99
C ILE A 131 18.45 -9.62 11.43
N THR A 132 18.88 -10.63 12.18
CA THR A 132 19.06 -10.56 13.64
C THR A 132 20.48 -10.22 14.02
N ARG A 133 20.63 -9.38 15.05
CA ARG A 133 21.90 -8.97 15.66
C ARG A 133 22.92 -8.45 14.63
N VAL A 134 22.48 -7.53 13.81
CA VAL A 134 23.37 -6.81 12.86
C VAL A 134 24.18 -5.79 13.64
N ASP A 135 25.47 -5.60 13.31
CA ASP A 135 26.28 -4.54 13.88
C ASP A 135 25.61 -3.17 13.70
N ASP A 136 25.39 -2.44 14.79
CA ASP A 136 24.81 -1.09 14.74
C ASP A 136 25.89 -0.06 14.40
N ARG A 137 26.19 0.02 13.10
CA ARG A 137 27.19 0.95 12.54
C ARG A 137 26.74 1.51 11.18
N PRO A 138 27.19 2.73 10.85
CA PRO A 138 26.87 3.34 9.56
C PRO A 138 27.25 2.44 8.38
N GLY A 139 26.35 2.35 7.39
CA GLY A 139 26.57 1.65 6.13
C GLY A 139 26.03 0.21 6.08
N VAL A 140 25.65 -0.40 7.20
CA VAL A 140 25.11 -1.77 7.19
C VAL A 140 23.75 -1.83 6.49
N ALA A 141 22.80 -0.98 6.86
CA ALA A 141 21.51 -0.89 6.17
C ALA A 141 21.69 -0.57 4.67
N ALA A 142 22.63 0.32 4.33
CA ALA A 142 22.92 0.66 2.93
C ALA A 142 23.39 -0.55 2.12
N ARG A 143 24.23 -1.42 2.69
CA ARG A 143 24.66 -2.66 2.02
C ARG A 143 23.51 -3.62 1.79
N LEU A 144 22.72 -3.86 2.82
CA LEU A 144 21.57 -4.74 2.76
C LEU A 144 20.58 -4.31 1.67
N PHE A 145 20.07 -3.09 1.77
CA PHE A 145 19.06 -2.61 0.84
C PHE A 145 19.60 -2.39 -0.59
N ARG A 146 20.91 -2.11 -0.74
CA ARG A 146 21.55 -2.09 -2.05
C ARG A 146 21.57 -3.49 -2.70
N ALA A 147 21.84 -4.54 -1.93
CA ALA A 147 21.84 -5.91 -2.45
C ALA A 147 20.43 -6.36 -2.86
N LEU A 148 19.41 -6.02 -2.06
CA LEU A 148 18.02 -6.29 -2.41
C LEU A 148 17.61 -5.53 -3.68
N ALA A 149 17.95 -4.25 -3.80
CA ALA A 149 17.66 -3.44 -4.97
C ALA A 149 18.37 -3.97 -6.24
N ASN A 150 19.64 -4.41 -6.14
CA ASN A 150 20.36 -5.03 -7.26
C ASN A 150 19.73 -6.37 -7.70
N SER A 151 18.97 -7.01 -6.85
CA SER A 151 18.21 -8.22 -7.13
C SER A 151 16.75 -7.92 -7.51
N GLU A 152 16.41 -6.65 -7.78
CA GLU A 152 15.07 -6.18 -8.15
C GLU A 152 13.99 -6.57 -7.13
N ILE A 153 14.36 -6.64 -5.82
CA ILE A 153 13.44 -6.92 -4.73
C ILE A 153 12.91 -5.59 -4.19
N ASN A 154 11.61 -5.43 -4.22
CA ASN A 154 10.94 -4.27 -3.65
C ASN A 154 10.69 -4.50 -2.15
N VAL A 155 11.00 -3.49 -1.33
CA VAL A 155 10.81 -3.52 0.13
C VAL A 155 9.80 -2.44 0.47
N ASP A 156 8.81 -2.78 1.31
CA ASP A 156 7.76 -1.82 1.67
C ASP A 156 7.98 -1.24 3.07
N MET A 157 7.77 -2.01 4.14
CA MET A 157 7.97 -1.54 5.51
C MET A 157 9.38 -1.90 5.98
N ILE A 158 10.08 -0.95 6.61
CA ILE A 158 11.39 -1.18 7.22
C ILE A 158 11.32 -0.72 8.68
N VAL A 159 11.71 -1.59 9.61
CA VAL A 159 11.81 -1.29 11.04
C VAL A 159 13.19 -1.70 11.54
N GLN A 160 13.90 -0.73 12.14
CA GLN A 160 15.16 -0.95 12.80
C GLN A 160 15.07 -0.37 14.21
N ASN A 161 15.42 -1.15 15.22
CA ASN A 161 15.46 -0.69 16.60
C ASN A 161 16.85 -0.14 16.96
N VAL A 162 16.89 0.74 17.96
CA VAL A 162 18.16 1.19 18.55
C VAL A 162 18.70 0.09 19.45
N SER A 163 19.97 -0.24 19.28
CA SER A 163 20.63 -1.28 20.06
C SER A 163 21.11 -0.77 21.41
N THR A 164 21.04 -1.62 22.43
CA THR A 164 21.68 -1.38 23.73
C THR A 164 23.07 -2.02 23.86
N GLU A 165 23.45 -2.94 22.96
CA GLU A 165 24.69 -3.72 23.01
C GLU A 165 25.53 -3.64 21.73
N GLY A 166 25.32 -2.61 20.89
CA GLY A 166 26.02 -2.44 19.62
C GLY A 166 25.50 -3.31 18.48
N HIS A 167 24.35 -3.98 18.68
CA HIS A 167 23.66 -4.78 17.66
C HIS A 167 22.20 -4.39 17.56
N THR A 168 21.62 -4.50 16.38
CA THR A 168 20.21 -4.22 16.11
C THR A 168 19.60 -5.29 15.21
N ASP A 169 18.28 -5.42 15.26
CA ASP A 169 17.54 -6.22 14.28
C ASP A 169 16.98 -5.29 13.20
N ILE A 170 17.07 -5.73 11.95
CA ILE A 170 16.46 -5.05 10.81
C ILE A 170 15.35 -5.96 10.27
N SER A 171 14.11 -5.52 10.43
CA SER A 171 12.93 -6.19 9.89
C SER A 171 12.36 -5.41 8.72
N PHE A 172 11.92 -6.11 7.69
CA PHE A 172 11.27 -5.48 6.53
C PHE A 172 10.25 -6.44 5.90
N THR A 173 9.30 -5.88 5.14
CA THR A 173 8.31 -6.66 4.39
C THR A 173 8.62 -6.65 2.91
N VAL A 174 8.31 -7.76 2.25
CA VAL A 174 8.43 -7.97 0.81
C VAL A 174 7.18 -8.67 0.29
N PRO A 175 6.86 -8.59 -1.00
CA PRO A 175 5.86 -9.47 -1.60
C PRO A 175 6.21 -10.95 -1.35
N GLU A 176 5.21 -11.77 -1.01
CA GLU A 176 5.42 -13.19 -0.75
C GLU A 176 6.07 -13.91 -1.94
N SER A 177 5.75 -13.48 -3.18
CA SER A 177 6.37 -13.98 -4.41
C SER A 177 7.89 -13.78 -4.47
N ASP A 178 8.41 -12.80 -3.77
CA ASP A 178 9.86 -12.47 -3.75
C ASP A 178 10.59 -13.09 -2.54
N LEU A 179 9.86 -13.74 -1.62
CA LEU A 179 10.41 -14.21 -0.34
C LEU A 179 11.63 -15.14 -0.53
N ALA A 180 11.53 -16.15 -1.38
CA ALA A 180 12.63 -17.11 -1.58
C ALA A 180 13.91 -16.40 -2.04
N ARG A 181 13.82 -15.52 -3.03
CA ARG A 181 14.94 -14.72 -3.54
C ARG A 181 15.46 -13.75 -2.48
N THR A 182 14.56 -13.18 -1.68
CA THR A 182 14.93 -12.28 -0.58
C THR A 182 15.76 -13.00 0.47
N ILE A 183 15.40 -14.22 0.86
CA ILE A 183 16.15 -15.00 1.84
C ILE A 183 17.55 -15.30 1.34
N GLU A 184 17.73 -15.74 0.09
CA GLU A 184 19.05 -16.01 -0.48
C GLU A 184 19.96 -14.78 -0.42
N VAL A 185 19.45 -13.59 -0.79
CA VAL A 185 20.19 -12.34 -0.74
C VAL A 185 20.49 -11.93 0.71
N ALA A 186 19.48 -12.04 1.59
CA ALA A 186 19.59 -11.65 3.00
C ALA A 186 20.61 -12.52 3.75
N GLU A 187 20.65 -13.85 3.55
CA GLU A 187 21.61 -14.76 4.15
C GLU A 187 23.05 -14.46 3.72
N LYS A 188 23.25 -14.17 2.42
CA LYS A 188 24.56 -13.78 1.92
C LYS A 188 25.07 -12.51 2.59
N ILE A 189 24.24 -11.48 2.67
CA ILE A 189 24.60 -10.19 3.29
C ILE A 189 24.76 -10.34 4.80
N ALA A 190 23.91 -11.16 5.47
CA ALA A 190 24.03 -11.42 6.89
C ALA A 190 25.43 -11.91 7.27
N GLY A 191 26.00 -12.81 6.47
CA GLY A 191 27.39 -13.29 6.63
C GLY A 191 28.43 -12.16 6.48
N GLU A 192 28.22 -11.21 5.55
CA GLU A 192 29.14 -10.10 5.29
C GLU A 192 29.11 -8.99 6.36
N VAL A 193 27.95 -8.81 7.05
CA VAL A 193 27.74 -7.74 8.03
C VAL A 193 27.82 -8.22 9.47
N GLY A 194 28.15 -9.49 9.70
CA GLY A 194 28.31 -10.07 11.03
C GLY A 194 27.00 -10.31 11.75
N ALA A 195 25.89 -10.46 11.04
CA ALA A 195 24.60 -10.79 11.63
C ALA A 195 24.57 -12.23 12.17
N SER A 196 23.71 -12.47 13.18
CA SER A 196 23.57 -13.80 13.78
C SER A 196 22.68 -14.73 12.96
N GLY A 197 21.82 -14.22 12.07
CA GLY A 197 20.95 -15.02 11.23
C GLY A 197 19.88 -14.22 10.51
N VAL A 198 19.08 -14.95 9.72
CA VAL A 198 17.92 -14.45 9.00
C VAL A 198 16.71 -15.30 9.40
N SER A 199 15.60 -14.66 9.68
CA SER A 199 14.31 -15.32 9.90
C SER A 199 13.25 -14.77 8.98
N GLN A 200 12.22 -15.57 8.71
CA GLN A 200 11.10 -15.20 7.86
C GLN A 200 9.77 -15.53 8.54
N ASP A 201 8.74 -14.80 8.18
CA ASP A 201 7.37 -15.03 8.63
C ASP A 201 6.41 -14.64 7.48
N SER A 202 5.70 -15.61 6.94
CA SER A 202 4.70 -15.44 5.87
C SER A 202 3.26 -15.53 6.39
N ASP A 203 3.06 -15.82 7.69
CA ASP A 203 1.74 -15.79 8.32
C ASP A 203 1.41 -14.38 8.82
N ILE A 204 1.53 -13.43 7.92
CA ILE A 204 1.25 -12.01 8.19
C ILE A 204 0.34 -11.41 7.13
N ALA A 205 -0.35 -10.35 7.54
CA ALA A 205 -1.07 -9.47 6.64
C ALA A 205 -0.96 -8.04 7.15
N ARG A 206 -1.13 -7.08 6.27
CA ARG A 206 -1.15 -5.66 6.62
C ARG A 206 -2.58 -5.14 6.56
N VAL A 207 -2.98 -4.35 7.57
CA VAL A 207 -4.17 -3.52 7.55
C VAL A 207 -3.74 -2.06 7.65
N SER A 208 -4.36 -1.19 6.85
CA SER A 208 -4.00 0.23 6.78
C SER A 208 -5.24 1.11 6.87
N VAL A 209 -5.16 2.14 7.70
CA VAL A 209 -6.12 3.24 7.80
C VAL A 209 -5.57 4.41 7.00
N ILE A 210 -6.38 4.97 6.09
CA ILE A 210 -5.96 6.02 5.16
C ILE A 210 -6.94 7.18 5.23
N GLY A 211 -6.43 8.42 5.26
CA GLY A 211 -7.25 9.62 5.21
C GLY A 211 -6.43 10.90 5.36
N ALA A 212 -6.69 11.89 4.51
CA ALA A 212 -6.02 13.18 4.54
C ALA A 212 -6.26 13.95 5.83
N GLY A 213 -7.44 13.79 6.46
CA GLY A 213 -7.79 14.43 7.72
C GLY A 213 -6.97 13.95 8.93
N MET A 214 -6.20 12.86 8.82
CA MET A 214 -5.32 12.39 9.88
C MET A 214 -4.25 13.43 10.27
N ARG A 215 -3.84 14.30 9.34
CA ARG A 215 -2.83 15.36 9.57
C ARG A 215 -3.22 16.30 10.72
N SER A 216 -4.52 16.57 10.88
CA SER A 216 -5.06 17.52 11.85
C SER A 216 -5.81 16.87 13.04
N ASN A 217 -5.96 15.55 13.03
CA ASN A 217 -6.70 14.82 14.04
C ASN A 217 -5.79 13.89 14.86
N PRO A 218 -5.22 14.36 15.98
CA PRO A 218 -4.49 13.50 16.88
C PRO A 218 -5.42 12.46 17.51
N GLY A 219 -4.93 11.25 17.74
CA GLY A 219 -5.72 10.17 18.36
C GLY A 219 -6.15 9.06 17.42
N ILE A 220 -6.08 9.24 16.11
CA ILE A 220 -6.41 8.18 15.13
C ILE A 220 -5.58 6.91 15.37
N ALA A 221 -4.27 7.06 15.63
CA ALA A 221 -3.41 5.93 15.95
C ALA A 221 -3.86 5.22 17.25
N ALA A 222 -4.19 5.98 18.28
CA ALA A 222 -4.67 5.41 19.54
C ALA A 222 -5.97 4.63 19.33
N GLN A 223 -6.93 5.22 18.63
CA GLN A 223 -8.20 4.56 18.31
C GLN A 223 -7.98 3.28 17.50
N MET A 224 -7.11 3.30 16.49
CA MET A 224 -6.77 2.09 15.72
C MET A 224 -6.22 1.00 16.62
N PHE A 225 -5.29 1.33 17.52
CA PHE A 225 -4.65 0.34 18.40
C PHE A 225 -5.62 -0.17 19.48
N GLU A 226 -6.50 0.69 20.00
CA GLU A 226 -7.57 0.29 20.94
C GLU A 226 -8.51 -0.74 20.31
N VAL A 227 -9.01 -0.46 19.10
CA VAL A 227 -9.88 -1.39 18.35
C VAL A 227 -9.20 -2.74 18.11
N LEU A 228 -7.95 -2.74 17.65
CA LEU A 228 -7.20 -3.97 17.43
C LEU A 228 -7.00 -4.75 18.74
N SER A 229 -6.72 -4.04 19.84
CA SER A 229 -6.56 -4.64 21.18
C SER A 229 -7.84 -5.26 21.71
N GLU A 230 -8.98 -4.56 21.59
CA GLU A 230 -10.29 -5.07 22.00
C GLU A 230 -10.69 -6.34 21.25
N ASP A 231 -10.27 -6.44 19.99
CA ASP A 231 -10.45 -7.62 19.17
C ASP A 231 -9.43 -8.75 19.45
N GLY A 232 -8.46 -8.51 20.30
CA GLY A 232 -7.38 -9.47 20.58
C GLY A 232 -6.39 -9.64 19.40
N VAL A 233 -6.35 -8.67 18.49
CA VAL A 233 -5.43 -8.67 17.33
C VAL A 233 -4.08 -8.10 17.76
N ASN A 234 -3.04 -8.93 17.72
CA ASN A 234 -1.69 -8.52 18.07
C ASN A 234 -1.00 -7.80 16.90
N ILE A 235 -0.35 -6.67 17.20
CA ILE A 235 0.39 -5.87 16.23
C ILE A 235 1.85 -6.33 16.20
N LEU A 236 2.35 -6.71 15.03
CA LEU A 236 3.71 -7.20 14.80
C LEU A 236 4.66 -6.09 14.33
N MET A 237 4.17 -5.15 13.53
CA MET A 237 4.91 -3.98 13.04
C MET A 237 3.94 -2.82 12.84
N ILE A 238 4.45 -1.60 12.94
CA ILE A 238 3.72 -0.36 12.70
C ILE A 238 4.53 0.52 11.75
N SER A 239 3.86 1.13 10.79
CA SER A 239 4.42 2.18 9.94
C SER A 239 3.39 3.30 9.75
N THR A 240 3.86 4.55 9.73
CA THR A 240 2.98 5.71 9.57
C THR A 240 3.52 6.66 8.53
N SER A 241 2.61 7.29 7.78
CA SER A 241 2.85 8.51 7.01
C SER A 241 1.94 9.63 7.53
N SER A 242 1.92 10.78 6.87
CA SER A 242 1.02 11.88 7.23
C SER A 242 -0.47 11.57 7.03
N ILE A 243 -0.80 10.59 6.19
CA ILE A 243 -2.16 10.24 5.79
C ILE A 243 -2.44 8.73 5.86
N ARG A 244 -1.53 7.94 6.45
CA ARG A 244 -1.68 6.49 6.58
C ARG A 244 -1.09 5.98 7.90
N ILE A 245 -1.77 5.01 8.51
CA ILE A 245 -1.24 4.16 9.58
C ILE A 245 -1.43 2.71 9.14
N SER A 246 -0.33 1.96 9.10
CA SER A 246 -0.33 0.53 8.74
C SER A 246 0.12 -0.31 9.92
N CYS A 247 -0.62 -1.39 10.20
CA CYS A 247 -0.25 -2.42 11.15
C CYS A 247 -0.10 -3.75 10.44
N VAL A 248 1.00 -4.43 10.69
CA VAL A 248 1.16 -5.84 10.33
C VAL A 248 0.59 -6.67 11.47
N VAL A 249 -0.29 -7.61 11.12
CA VAL A 249 -0.99 -8.52 12.03
C VAL A 249 -0.85 -9.96 11.53
N ARG A 250 -1.37 -10.94 12.26
CA ARG A 250 -1.46 -12.31 11.74
C ARG A 250 -2.44 -12.39 10.57
N ALA A 251 -2.11 -13.20 9.56
CA ALA A 251 -2.94 -13.32 8.37
C ALA A 251 -4.39 -13.72 8.69
N GLY A 252 -4.59 -14.60 9.66
CA GLY A 252 -5.92 -15.03 10.11
C GLY A 252 -6.77 -13.94 10.79
N ASP A 253 -6.17 -12.84 11.23
CA ASP A 253 -6.85 -11.75 11.94
C ASP A 253 -7.22 -10.57 11.02
N VAL A 254 -6.68 -10.52 9.79
CA VAL A 254 -6.78 -9.31 8.94
C VAL A 254 -8.22 -8.94 8.61
N GLU A 255 -9.07 -9.89 8.23
CA GLU A 255 -10.46 -9.58 7.89
C GLU A 255 -11.25 -9.05 9.09
N LYS A 256 -11.01 -9.61 10.28
CA LYS A 256 -11.60 -9.13 11.53
C LYS A 256 -11.16 -7.69 11.78
N ALA A 257 -9.86 -7.42 11.70
CA ALA A 257 -9.29 -6.09 11.86
C ALA A 257 -9.91 -5.08 10.88
N VAL A 258 -10.05 -5.44 9.60
CA VAL A 258 -10.67 -4.57 8.59
C VAL A 258 -12.09 -4.22 8.96
N ARG A 259 -12.93 -5.19 9.35
CA ARG A 259 -14.33 -4.96 9.72
C ARG A 259 -14.45 -4.06 10.95
N SER A 260 -13.70 -4.37 11.99
CA SER A 260 -13.80 -3.61 13.25
C SER A 260 -13.29 -2.18 13.10
N LEU A 261 -12.19 -1.97 12.38
CA LEU A 261 -11.68 -0.64 12.08
C LEU A 261 -12.66 0.15 11.21
N HIS A 262 -13.27 -0.48 10.21
CA HIS A 262 -14.22 0.17 9.33
C HIS A 262 -15.43 0.72 10.12
N THR A 263 -16.01 -0.10 11.00
CA THR A 263 -17.11 0.31 11.87
C THR A 263 -16.68 1.37 12.90
N ALA A 264 -15.51 1.19 13.53
CA ALA A 264 -15.02 2.11 14.54
C ALA A 264 -14.73 3.52 14.00
N PHE A 265 -14.33 3.63 12.73
CA PHE A 265 -14.12 4.91 12.05
C PHE A 265 -15.39 5.45 11.37
N GLY A 266 -16.56 4.81 11.54
CA GLY A 266 -17.85 5.28 11.03
C GLY A 266 -17.92 5.29 9.49
N LEU A 267 -17.30 4.32 8.83
CA LEU A 267 -17.24 4.23 7.37
C LEU A 267 -18.38 3.39 6.78
N ASP A 268 -19.24 2.82 7.61
CA ASP A 268 -20.40 2.03 7.20
C ASP A 268 -21.40 2.91 6.43
N ALA A 269 -21.99 2.36 5.37
CA ALA A 269 -23.10 2.99 4.69
C ALA A 269 -24.30 3.13 5.66
N GLU A 270 -24.98 4.27 5.63
CA GLU A 270 -26.21 4.52 6.39
C GLU A 270 -27.39 3.64 5.91
#